data_bf0c2e6a30075f9eb13dd8742d604a51
#
_entry.id   bf0c2e6a30075f9eb13dd8742d604a51
#
_cell.length_a   1.000
_cell.length_b   1.000
_cell.length_c   1.000
_cell.angle_alpha   90.00
_cell.angle_beta   90.00
_cell.angle_gamma   90.00
#
_symmetry.space_group_name_H-M   'P 1'
#
loop_
_entity.id
_entity.type
_entity.pdbx_description
1 polymer ?
#
loop_
_entity_poly.entity_id
_entity_poly.type
_entity_poly.pdbx_seq_one_letter_code
_entity_poly.pdbx_strand_id
1 'polypeptide(L)' 'MTLTPQRRFVTPGPDETVEQLAARALPDEALEGAVERIMGWNLHIFAMRRPRGLLLGSDVVFVEPPRP' A
#
# COMPACT_ATOMS: atom_id res chain seq x y z
N MET A 1 -4.48 3.23 -29.88
CA MET A 1 -4.14 2.35 -28.74
C MET A 1 -4.73 2.93 -27.48
N THR A 2 -5.41 2.10 -26.71
CA THR A 2 -5.98 2.53 -25.45
C THR A 2 -5.01 2.27 -24.32
N LEU A 3 -4.69 3.30 -23.57
CA LEU A 3 -3.81 3.14 -22.42
C LEU A 3 -4.63 2.68 -21.22
N THR A 4 -4.16 1.64 -20.57
CA THR A 4 -4.77 1.19 -19.31
C THR A 4 -4.39 2.16 -18.20
N PRO A 5 -5.36 2.73 -17.47
CA PRO A 5 -5.02 3.61 -16.37
C PRO A 5 -4.20 2.86 -15.33
N GLN A 6 -3.14 3.48 -14.88
CA GLN A 6 -2.31 2.90 -13.83
C GLN A 6 -2.91 3.20 -12.48
N ARG A 7 -2.79 2.23 -11.58
CA ARG A 7 -3.17 2.42 -10.20
C ARG A 7 -2.20 3.39 -9.55
N ARG A 8 -2.73 4.24 -8.68
CA ARG A 8 -1.88 5.12 -7.88
C ARG A 8 -1.06 4.26 -6.91
N PHE A 9 0.18 4.63 -6.72
CA PHE A 9 1.05 3.94 -5.77
C PHE A 9 1.97 4.95 -5.09
N VAL A 10 2.56 4.52 -3.99
CA VAL A 10 3.58 5.27 -3.26
C VAL A 10 4.71 4.31 -2.92
N THR A 11 5.87 4.87 -2.61
CA THR A 11 6.98 4.09 -2.09
C THR A 11 7.16 4.43 -0.62
N PRO A 12 7.53 3.45 0.23
CA PRO A 12 7.75 3.72 1.64
C PRO A 12 8.94 4.65 1.86
N GLY A 13 8.83 5.52 2.85
CA GLY A 13 9.95 6.32 3.30
C GLY A 13 10.88 5.52 4.21
N PRO A 14 12.02 6.11 4.60
CA PRO A 14 12.94 5.46 5.52
C PRO A 14 12.23 5.09 6.83
N ASP A 15 12.36 3.83 7.23
CA ASP A 15 11.78 3.31 8.48
C ASP A 15 10.26 3.53 8.60
N GLU A 16 9.58 3.75 7.49
CA GLU A 16 8.14 3.94 7.52
C GLU A 16 7.43 2.62 7.78
N THR A 17 6.48 2.63 8.73
CA THR A 17 5.64 1.46 9.02
C THR A 17 4.43 1.46 8.09
N VAL A 18 3.75 0.31 7.99
CA VAL A 18 2.52 0.23 7.20
C VAL A 18 1.45 1.16 7.76
N GLU A 19 1.41 1.33 9.09
CA GLU A 19 0.47 2.26 9.73
C GLU A 19 0.75 3.70 9.31
N GLN A 20 2.01 4.09 9.29
CA GLN A 20 2.39 5.44 8.88
C GLN A 20 2.07 5.66 7.41
N LEU A 21 2.38 4.69 6.56
CA LEU A 21 2.08 4.80 5.14
C LEU A 21 0.58 4.88 4.90
N ALA A 22 -0.21 4.05 5.58
CA ALA A 22 -1.66 4.07 5.43
C ALA A 22 -2.23 5.43 5.87
N ALA A 23 -1.71 6.00 6.95
CA ALA A 23 -2.18 7.30 7.44
C ALA A 23 -1.94 8.42 6.43
N ARG A 24 -0.79 8.41 5.75
CA ARG A 24 -0.52 9.46 4.77
C ARG A 24 -1.20 9.22 3.42
N ALA A 25 -1.42 7.94 3.07
CA ALA A 25 -2.03 7.61 1.78
C ALA A 25 -3.55 7.70 1.82
N LEU A 26 -4.17 7.39 2.94
CA LEU A 26 -5.62 7.39 3.12
C LEU A 26 -5.99 8.21 4.36
N PRO A 27 -5.71 9.53 4.33
CA PRO A 27 -5.86 10.35 5.55
C PRO A 27 -7.30 10.52 6.01
N ASP A 28 -8.27 10.29 5.15
CA ASP A 28 -9.68 10.47 5.48
C ASP A 28 -10.31 9.21 6.07
N GLU A 29 -9.56 8.12 6.19
CA GLU A 29 -10.08 6.86 6.70
C GLU A 29 -9.55 6.60 8.10
N ALA A 30 -10.33 5.83 8.88
CA ALA A 30 -9.84 5.35 10.16
C ALA A 30 -8.59 4.50 9.95
N LEU A 31 -7.62 4.62 10.84
CA LEU A 31 -6.33 3.98 10.66
C LEU A 31 -6.42 2.47 10.44
N GLU A 32 -7.25 1.78 11.24
CA GLU A 32 -7.39 0.33 11.11
C GLU A 32 -7.90 -0.06 9.73
N GLY A 33 -8.91 0.65 9.24
CA GLY A 33 -9.45 0.38 7.91
C GLY A 33 -8.46 0.70 6.81
N ALA A 34 -7.71 1.80 6.97
CA ALA A 34 -6.69 2.18 5.99
C ALA A 34 -5.60 1.10 5.90
N VAL A 35 -5.13 0.60 7.04
CA VAL A 35 -4.12 -0.47 7.07
C VAL A 35 -4.64 -1.73 6.38
N GLU A 36 -5.88 -2.13 6.70
CA GLU A 36 -6.46 -3.32 6.08
C GLU A 36 -6.56 -3.18 4.56
N ARG A 37 -6.96 -2.00 4.08
CA ARG A 37 -7.06 -1.77 2.64
C ARG A 37 -5.70 -1.82 1.97
N ILE A 38 -4.70 -1.14 2.55
CA ILE A 38 -3.35 -1.15 2.00
C ILE A 38 -2.82 -2.58 1.93
N MET A 39 -2.97 -3.36 2.99
CA MET A 39 -2.50 -4.73 3.00
C MET A 39 -3.27 -5.61 2.01
N GLY A 40 -4.59 -5.43 1.92
CA GLY A 40 -5.41 -6.20 1.00
C GLY A 40 -5.13 -5.89 -0.46
N TRP A 41 -4.83 -4.62 -0.77
CA TRP A 41 -4.49 -4.24 -2.16
C TRP A 41 -3.07 -4.62 -2.55
N ASN A 42 -2.25 -5.05 -1.60
CA ASN A 42 -0.82 -5.31 -1.82
C ASN A 42 -0.43 -6.69 -1.30
N LEU A 43 -1.24 -7.70 -1.60
CA LEU A 43 -0.97 -9.06 -1.15
C LEU A 43 0.37 -9.59 -1.65
N HIS A 44 0.82 -9.10 -2.81
CA HIS A 44 2.14 -9.47 -3.34
C HIS A 44 3.28 -9.08 -2.40
N ILE A 45 3.05 -8.11 -1.51
CA ILE A 45 4.01 -7.70 -0.50
C ILE A 45 3.73 -8.42 0.82
N PHE A 46 2.51 -8.26 1.33
CA PHE A 46 2.22 -8.61 2.72
C PHE A 46 1.95 -10.09 2.93
N ALA A 47 1.48 -10.81 1.91
CA ALA A 47 1.19 -12.24 2.06
C ALA A 47 2.47 -13.08 2.13
N MET A 48 3.55 -12.64 1.48
CA MET A 48 4.76 -13.43 1.33
C MET A 48 5.92 -12.97 2.22
N ARG A 49 5.83 -11.78 2.76
CA ARG A 49 6.96 -11.19 3.46
C ARG A 49 6.91 -11.45 4.96
N ARG A 50 8.08 -11.66 5.54
CA ARG A 50 8.27 -11.85 6.98
C ARG A 50 9.30 -10.86 7.50
N PRO A 51 9.08 -10.16 8.62
CA PRO A 51 7.81 -10.12 9.33
C PRO A 51 6.74 -9.42 8.52
N ARG A 52 5.49 -9.75 8.84
CA ARG A 52 4.35 -9.16 8.15
C ARG A 52 4.30 -7.65 8.44
N GLY A 53 4.03 -6.88 7.41
CA GLY A 53 4.01 -5.43 7.54
C GLY A 53 5.35 -4.75 7.27
N LEU A 54 6.40 -5.52 7.01
CA LEU A 54 7.70 -4.96 6.66
C LEU A 54 7.63 -4.27 5.30
N LEU A 55 8.11 -3.03 5.23
CA LEU A 55 8.16 -2.26 4.00
C LEU A 55 9.61 -1.92 3.66
N LEU A 56 9.92 -2.00 2.36
CA LEU A 56 11.23 -1.62 1.83
C LEU A 56 11.08 -0.42 0.93
N GLY A 57 12.10 0.44 0.89
CA GLY A 57 12.04 1.66 0.08
C GLY A 57 11.81 1.44 -1.41
N SER A 58 12.11 0.24 -1.91
CA SER A 58 11.88 -0.10 -3.30
C SER A 58 10.50 -0.71 -3.57
N ASP A 59 9.67 -0.89 -2.54
CA ASP A 59 8.33 -1.44 -2.74
C ASP A 59 7.44 -0.47 -3.48
N VAL A 60 6.63 -1.00 -4.38
CA VAL A 60 5.55 -0.25 -5.01
C VAL A 60 4.27 -0.62 -4.27
N VAL A 61 3.74 0.32 -3.49
CA VAL A 61 2.59 0.08 -2.63
C VAL A 61 1.38 0.78 -3.24
N PHE A 62 0.43 -0.01 -3.72
CA PHE A 62 -0.77 0.56 -4.34
C PHE A 62 -1.69 1.16 -3.28
N VAL A 63 -2.21 2.35 -3.57
CA VAL A 63 -3.10 3.09 -2.67
C VAL A 63 -4.50 3.23 -3.25
N GLU A 64 -4.82 2.36 -4.21
CA GLU A 64 -6.12 2.25 -4.82
C GLU A 64 -6.47 0.77 -4.98
N PRO A 65 -7.77 0.43 -5.03
CA PRO A 65 -8.16 -0.96 -5.29
C PRO A 65 -7.72 -1.41 -6.68
N PRO A 66 -7.59 -2.72 -6.91
CA PRO A 66 -7.27 -3.24 -8.23
C PRO A 66 -8.30 -2.80 -9.27
N ARG A 67 -7.83 -2.43 -10.44
CA ARG A 67 -8.73 -2.07 -11.52
C ARG A 67 -9.09 -3.33 -12.31
N PRO A 68 -10.34 -3.41 -12.79
CA PRO A 68 -10.75 -4.53 -13.62
C PRO A 68 -10.02 -4.57 -14.95
#